data_1aa251d7239964a4c674708b27d07580
#
_entry.id   1aa251d7239964a4c674708b27d07580
#
_cell.length_a   1.000
_cell.length_b   1.000
_cell.length_c   1.000
_cell.angle_alpha   90.00
_cell.angle_beta   90.00
_cell.angle_gamma   90.00
#
_symmetry.space_group_name_H-M   'P 1'
#
loop_
_entity.id
_entity.type
_entity.pdbx_description
1 polymer ?
#
loop_
_entity_poly.entity_id
_entity_poly.type
_entity_poly.pdbx_seq_one_letter_code
_entity_poly.pdbx_strand_id
1 'polypeptide(L)'
;MTTVQTCGPPHGSTMAMEAILMALALEPWPLLRIGDNVHPVPSLQYHLRARGHRVAVDGVFGAATDAAVRAFQIESGLVVDGVAGPRTWAALVVTIRPGDQGDAVRSLQEEFNYTELSGSPVDAPVVDGVFGPRTETHVRKWQQLLHDRAEPDVVVDGVVGLKTWQMVICRLG
;
A
#
# COMPACT_ATOMS: atom_id res chain seq x y z
N MET A 1 16.50 19.86 2.64
CA MET A 1 15.02 19.96 2.66
C MET A 1 14.53 19.06 1.54
N THR A 2 14.05 17.87 1.86
CA THR A 2 13.64 16.87 0.90
C THR A 2 12.12 16.84 0.89
N THR A 3 11.55 17.24 -0.24
CA THR A 3 10.11 17.25 -0.45
C THR A 3 9.63 15.80 -0.52
N VAL A 4 8.90 15.36 0.50
CA VAL A 4 8.13 14.12 0.43
C VAL A 4 7.03 14.35 -0.60
N GLN A 5 7.07 13.60 -1.69
CA GLN A 5 6.03 13.66 -2.71
C GLN A 5 4.81 12.91 -2.17
N THR A 6 3.85 13.67 -1.66
CA THR A 6 2.57 13.16 -1.19
C THR A 6 1.74 12.67 -2.37
N CYS A 7 1.14 11.50 -2.24
CA CYS A 7 0.09 11.01 -3.13
C CYS A 7 -1.19 11.85 -2.93
N GLY A 8 -1.28 13.03 -3.55
CA GLY A 8 -2.46 13.89 -3.46
C GLY A 8 -2.73 14.63 -4.77
N PRO A 9 -4.00 14.86 -5.14
CA PRO A 9 -4.34 15.49 -6.41
C PRO A 9 -4.06 16.99 -6.40
N PRO A 10 -3.61 17.59 -7.51
CA PRO A 10 -3.53 19.03 -7.66
C PRO A 10 -4.91 19.64 -7.86
N HIS A 11 -5.19 20.75 -7.16
CA HIS A 11 -6.42 21.54 -7.32
C HIS A 11 -6.38 22.43 -8.56
N GLY A 12 -7.39 22.31 -9.43
CA GLY A 12 -7.89 23.40 -10.28
C GLY A 12 -7.74 23.31 -11.79
N SER A 13 -8.90 23.34 -12.43
CA SER A 13 -9.22 23.84 -13.77
C SER A 13 -9.03 22.92 -15.00
N THR A 14 -9.98 23.02 -15.89
CA THR A 14 -10.41 22.33 -17.13
C THR A 14 -9.35 21.75 -18.10
N MET A 15 -8.08 22.11 -18.01
CA MET A 15 -6.94 21.36 -18.56
C MET A 15 -6.70 20.06 -17.77
N ALA A 16 -7.42 19.95 -16.69
CA ALA A 16 -7.37 18.88 -15.73
C ALA A 16 -7.99 17.56 -16.21
N MET A 17 -8.88 17.53 -17.19
CA MET A 17 -9.48 16.24 -17.55
C MET A 17 -8.55 15.34 -18.36
N GLU A 18 -7.75 15.92 -19.26
CA GLU A 18 -6.72 15.13 -19.93
C GLU A 18 -5.51 14.86 -19.02
N ALA A 19 -5.16 15.82 -18.16
CA ALA A 19 -4.14 15.60 -17.13
C ALA A 19 -4.66 14.68 -16.01
N ILE A 20 -5.96 14.64 -15.71
CA ILE A 20 -6.60 13.69 -14.81
C ILE A 20 -6.69 12.31 -15.46
N LEU A 21 -6.94 12.20 -16.76
CA LEU A 21 -6.86 10.92 -17.48
C LEU A 21 -5.41 10.40 -17.61
N MET A 22 -4.41 11.28 -17.70
CA MET A 22 -3.01 10.89 -17.61
C MET A 22 -2.52 10.71 -16.16
N ALA A 23 -3.11 11.37 -15.19
CA ALA A 23 -2.85 11.16 -13.75
C ALA A 23 -3.65 9.97 -13.17
N LEU A 24 -4.55 9.39 -13.95
CA LEU A 24 -5.18 8.08 -13.69
C LEU A 24 -4.31 6.89 -14.12
N ALA A 25 -3.15 7.15 -14.74
CA ALA A 25 -2.06 6.19 -14.69
C ALA A 25 -1.75 5.97 -13.20
N LEU A 26 -1.87 4.73 -12.73
CA LEU A 26 -1.60 4.25 -11.37
C LEU A 26 -0.65 5.19 -10.63
N GLU A 27 -1.13 5.81 -9.55
CA GLU A 27 -0.29 6.68 -8.71
C GLU A 27 1.05 5.99 -8.48
N PRO A 28 2.18 6.70 -8.66
CA PRO A 28 3.49 6.08 -8.50
C PRO A 28 3.64 5.58 -7.06
N TRP A 29 4.21 4.39 -6.91
CA TRP A 29 4.55 3.87 -5.60
C TRP A 29 5.34 4.89 -4.78
N PRO A 30 5.08 5.01 -3.47
CA PRO A 30 5.82 5.93 -2.61
C PRO A 30 7.31 5.58 -2.59
N LEU A 31 8.15 6.60 -2.55
CA LEU A 31 9.59 6.45 -2.35
C LEU A 31 9.91 6.58 -0.87
N LEU A 32 10.27 5.48 -0.23
CA LEU A 32 10.64 5.44 1.17
C LEU A 32 12.12 5.10 1.34
N ARG A 33 12.78 5.75 2.29
CA ARG A 33 14.20 5.58 2.59
C ARG A 33 14.50 5.85 4.05
N ILE A 34 15.71 5.55 4.47
CA ILE A 34 16.18 5.80 5.83
C ILE A 34 15.94 7.26 6.25
N GLY A 35 15.35 7.45 7.43
CA GLY A 35 14.95 8.73 7.99
C GLY A 35 13.48 9.07 7.83
N ASP A 36 12.73 8.36 6.96
CA ASP A 36 11.30 8.58 6.81
C ASP A 36 10.54 8.00 8.02
N ASN A 37 9.53 8.73 8.47
CA ASN A 37 8.65 8.35 9.57
C ASN A 37 7.19 8.69 9.25
N VAL A 38 6.83 8.53 7.99
CA VAL A 38 5.52 8.86 7.45
C VAL A 38 4.81 7.58 7.00
N HIS A 39 3.49 7.63 6.89
CA HIS A 39 2.75 6.63 6.17
C HIS A 39 3.23 6.60 4.70
N PRO A 40 3.49 5.42 4.05
CA PRO A 40 3.16 4.08 4.50
C PRO A 40 4.37 3.25 5.01
N VAL A 41 5.25 3.80 5.85
CA VAL A 41 6.37 3.01 6.42
C VAL A 41 5.89 1.76 7.18
N PRO A 42 4.80 1.79 7.99
CA PRO A 42 4.29 0.58 8.62
C PRO A 42 3.94 -0.52 7.61
N SER A 43 3.31 -0.17 6.49
CA SER A 43 2.98 -1.13 5.43
C SER A 43 4.22 -1.77 4.81
N LEU A 44 5.26 -0.99 4.56
CA LEU A 44 6.56 -1.51 4.12
C LEU A 44 7.10 -2.55 5.11
N GLN A 45 7.07 -2.24 6.40
CA GLN A 45 7.57 -3.11 7.46
C GLN A 45 6.77 -4.41 7.56
N TYR A 46 5.43 -4.35 7.46
CA TYR A 46 4.59 -5.55 7.39
C TYR A 46 4.91 -6.42 6.18
N HIS A 47 5.09 -5.81 5.01
CA HIS A 47 5.43 -6.57 3.81
C HIS A 47 6.82 -7.20 3.88
N LEU A 48 7.81 -6.52 4.45
CA LEU A 48 9.13 -7.10 4.73
C LEU A 48 9.02 -8.31 5.65
N ARG A 49 8.21 -8.24 6.71
CA ARG A 49 7.94 -9.37 7.61
C ARG A 49 7.23 -10.51 6.90
N ALA A 50 6.27 -10.20 6.03
CA ALA A 50 5.59 -11.21 5.22
C ALA A 50 6.55 -11.95 4.27
N ARG A 51 7.69 -11.34 3.92
CA ARG A 51 8.79 -11.94 3.15
C ARG A 51 9.87 -12.59 4.03
N GLY A 52 9.68 -12.63 5.35
CA GLY A 52 10.58 -13.31 6.28
C GLY A 52 11.67 -12.42 6.90
N HIS A 53 11.72 -11.13 6.57
CA HIS A 53 12.68 -10.20 7.15
C HIS A 53 12.22 -9.76 8.55
N ARG A 54 13.12 -9.85 9.54
CA ARG A 54 12.81 -9.46 10.92
C ARG A 54 12.98 -7.94 11.08
N VAL A 55 11.87 -7.23 11.13
CA VAL A 55 11.80 -5.79 11.36
C VAL A 55 10.64 -5.48 12.29
N ALA A 56 10.82 -4.48 13.17
CA ALA A 56 9.70 -3.96 13.96
C ALA A 56 8.74 -3.17 13.05
N VAL A 57 7.45 -3.22 13.37
CA VAL A 57 6.45 -2.35 12.74
C VAL A 57 6.25 -1.16 13.68
N ASP A 58 7.13 -0.17 13.55
CA ASP A 58 7.17 1.02 14.40
C ASP A 58 6.90 2.33 13.64
N GLY A 59 6.72 2.23 12.31
CA GLY A 59 6.49 3.39 11.45
C GLY A 59 7.73 4.23 11.19
N VAL A 60 8.92 3.77 11.61
CA VAL A 60 10.18 4.48 11.39
C VAL A 60 11.06 3.72 10.40
N PHE A 61 11.39 4.34 9.30
CA PHE A 61 12.40 3.78 8.38
C PHE A 61 13.79 4.02 8.97
N GLY A 62 14.11 3.26 10.03
CA GLY A 62 15.41 3.28 10.67
C GLY A 62 16.42 2.33 10.04
N ALA A 63 17.59 2.17 10.68
CA ALA A 63 18.66 1.30 10.19
C ALA A 63 18.22 -0.17 10.02
N ALA A 64 17.33 -0.67 10.89
CA ALA A 64 16.82 -2.03 10.78
C ALA A 64 15.93 -2.21 9.54
N THR A 65 15.09 -1.21 9.22
CA THR A 65 14.25 -1.22 8.02
C THR A 65 15.10 -1.09 6.76
N ASP A 66 16.12 -0.20 6.74
CA ASP A 66 17.07 -0.09 5.61
C ASP A 66 17.79 -1.41 5.36
N ALA A 67 18.30 -2.05 6.41
CA ALA A 67 18.96 -3.35 6.29
C ALA A 67 18.02 -4.43 5.72
N ALA A 68 16.76 -4.46 6.16
CA ALA A 68 15.75 -5.40 5.65
C ALA A 68 15.40 -5.11 4.18
N VAL A 69 15.26 -3.85 3.78
CA VAL A 69 15.02 -3.46 2.38
C VAL A 69 16.18 -3.90 1.50
N ARG A 70 17.43 -3.64 1.91
CA ARG A 70 18.62 -4.06 1.14
C ARG A 70 18.73 -5.58 1.04
N ALA A 71 18.46 -6.31 2.13
CA ALA A 71 18.44 -7.77 2.10
C ALA A 71 17.38 -8.28 1.12
N PHE A 72 16.17 -7.75 1.16
CA PHE A 72 15.12 -8.09 0.21
C PHE A 72 15.50 -7.76 -1.24
N GLN A 73 16.14 -6.61 -1.48
CA GLN A 73 16.60 -6.22 -2.81
C GLN A 73 17.65 -7.21 -3.35
N ILE A 74 18.58 -7.66 -2.51
CA ILE A 74 19.57 -8.69 -2.88
C ILE A 74 18.85 -9.99 -3.27
N GLU A 75 17.95 -10.49 -2.42
CA GLU A 75 17.22 -11.75 -2.64
C GLU A 75 16.34 -11.68 -3.90
N SER A 76 15.81 -10.51 -4.21
CA SER A 76 14.96 -10.27 -5.38
C SER A 76 15.72 -9.88 -6.65
N GLY A 77 17.04 -9.80 -6.62
CA GLY A 77 17.87 -9.40 -7.77
C GLY A 77 17.64 -7.95 -8.21
N LEU A 78 17.27 -7.08 -7.28
CA LEU A 78 17.04 -5.66 -7.53
C LEU A 78 18.31 -4.84 -7.30
N VAL A 79 18.29 -3.57 -7.70
CA VAL A 79 19.32 -2.61 -7.31
C VAL A 79 19.30 -2.44 -5.79
N VAL A 80 20.45 -2.60 -5.14
CA VAL A 80 20.58 -2.55 -3.67
C VAL A 80 20.90 -1.12 -3.25
N ASP A 81 19.90 -0.26 -3.27
CA ASP A 81 20.00 1.16 -2.93
C ASP A 81 19.39 1.52 -1.56
N GLY A 82 18.66 0.58 -0.93
CA GLY A 82 17.94 0.81 0.32
C GLY A 82 16.70 1.67 0.17
N VAL A 83 16.25 1.92 -1.07
CA VAL A 83 15.05 2.71 -1.36
C VAL A 83 13.89 1.79 -1.71
N ALA A 84 12.81 1.88 -0.95
CA ALA A 84 11.56 1.21 -1.30
C ALA A 84 10.83 2.05 -2.36
N GLY A 85 11.22 1.89 -3.61
CA GLY A 85 10.60 2.50 -4.78
C GLY A 85 9.73 1.52 -5.58
N PRO A 86 9.25 1.92 -6.77
CA PRO A 86 8.30 1.13 -7.56
C PRO A 86 8.71 -0.33 -7.81
N ARG A 87 9.97 -0.58 -8.11
CA ARG A 87 10.47 -1.94 -8.35
C ARG A 87 10.52 -2.76 -7.08
N THR A 88 10.91 -2.14 -5.96
CA THR A 88 10.93 -2.78 -4.65
C THR A 88 9.52 -3.11 -4.20
N TRP A 89 8.59 -2.18 -4.28
CA TRP A 89 7.19 -2.41 -3.93
C TRP A 89 6.55 -3.50 -4.77
N ALA A 90 6.72 -3.45 -6.10
CA ALA A 90 6.13 -4.43 -7.02
C ALA A 90 6.61 -5.86 -6.73
N ALA A 91 7.87 -6.03 -6.30
CA ALA A 91 8.40 -7.34 -5.92
C ALA A 91 8.00 -7.73 -4.48
N LEU A 92 7.83 -6.74 -3.59
CA LEU A 92 7.63 -6.96 -2.16
C LEU A 92 6.20 -7.39 -1.83
N VAL A 93 5.19 -6.72 -2.39
CA VAL A 93 3.80 -7.01 -2.08
C VAL A 93 3.42 -8.44 -2.47
N VAL A 94 2.57 -9.06 -1.68
CA VAL A 94 2.05 -10.41 -1.93
C VAL A 94 0.56 -10.35 -2.20
N THR A 95 0.09 -11.15 -3.16
CA THR A 95 -1.35 -11.29 -3.37
C THR A 95 -1.98 -11.98 -2.16
N ILE A 96 -3.02 -11.38 -1.62
CA ILE A 96 -3.80 -11.95 -0.53
C ILE A 96 -5.28 -12.05 -0.91
N ARG A 97 -5.95 -13.05 -0.31
CA ARG A 97 -7.35 -13.40 -0.62
C ARG A 97 -8.09 -13.87 0.63
N PRO A 98 -9.43 -13.99 0.59
CA PRO A 98 -10.18 -14.56 1.71
C PRO A 98 -9.62 -15.90 2.18
N GLY A 99 -9.41 -16.02 3.50
CA GLY A 99 -8.79 -17.18 4.15
C GLY A 99 -7.30 -17.05 4.44
N ASP A 100 -6.59 -16.11 3.80
CA ASP A 100 -5.17 -15.88 4.09
C ASP A 100 -4.97 -15.25 5.47
N GLN A 101 -3.77 -15.43 6.03
CA GLN A 101 -3.39 -14.91 7.34
C GLN A 101 -1.95 -14.39 7.33
N GLY A 102 -1.65 -13.48 8.25
CA GLY A 102 -0.30 -12.99 8.50
C GLY A 102 -0.11 -11.50 8.33
N ASP A 103 1.16 -11.09 8.20
CA ASP A 103 1.54 -9.68 8.25
C ASP A 103 1.05 -8.88 7.02
N ALA A 104 0.97 -9.49 5.84
CA ALA A 104 0.39 -8.82 4.68
C ALA A 104 -1.10 -8.50 4.88
N VAL A 105 -1.84 -9.38 5.58
CA VAL A 105 -3.25 -9.11 5.92
C VAL A 105 -3.33 -7.99 6.97
N ARG A 106 -2.43 -7.98 7.97
CA ARG A 106 -2.35 -6.87 8.94
C ARG A 106 -2.08 -5.54 8.25
N SER A 107 -1.15 -5.52 7.28
CA SER A 107 -0.89 -4.32 6.48
C SER A 107 -2.17 -3.78 5.85
N LEU A 108 -2.95 -4.63 5.18
CA LEU A 108 -4.21 -4.23 4.56
C LEU A 108 -5.22 -3.68 5.57
N GLN A 109 -5.37 -4.37 6.69
CA GLN A 109 -6.31 -3.98 7.74
C GLN A 109 -5.91 -2.63 8.36
N GLU A 110 -4.61 -2.38 8.57
CA GLU A 110 -4.12 -1.08 9.04
C GLU A 110 -4.33 0.03 8.01
N GLU A 111 -4.09 -0.25 6.73
CA GLU A 111 -4.39 0.71 5.66
C GLU A 111 -5.86 1.14 5.69
N PHE A 112 -6.79 0.19 5.82
CA PHE A 112 -8.21 0.51 5.93
C PHE A 112 -8.57 1.29 7.19
N ASN A 113 -7.87 1.05 8.31
CA ASN A 113 -8.09 1.82 9.54
C ASN A 113 -7.46 3.22 9.50
N TYR A 114 -6.37 3.38 8.77
CA TYR A 114 -5.71 4.67 8.59
C TYR A 114 -6.58 5.62 7.78
N THR A 115 -7.41 5.09 6.90
CA THR A 115 -8.24 5.89 6.01
C THR A 115 -9.64 6.03 6.56
N GLU A 116 -10.11 7.27 6.62
CA GLU A 116 -11.51 7.61 6.95
C GLU A 116 -12.52 7.09 5.89
N LEU A 117 -12.04 6.34 4.88
CA LEU A 117 -12.90 5.73 3.85
C LEU A 117 -13.81 4.64 4.41
N SER A 118 -13.56 4.15 5.59
CA SER A 118 -14.47 3.22 6.27
C SER A 118 -15.80 3.86 6.69
N GLY A 119 -15.93 5.18 6.57
CA GLY A 119 -17.19 5.92 6.82
C GLY A 119 -17.79 5.73 8.22
N SER A 120 -17.30 4.77 8.98
CA SER A 120 -17.69 4.51 10.35
C SER A 120 -16.61 3.66 11.05
N PRO A 121 -16.12 4.08 12.21
CA PRO A 121 -15.21 3.28 13.04
C PRO A 121 -15.77 1.90 13.40
N VAL A 122 -17.10 1.74 13.35
CA VAL A 122 -17.79 0.48 13.68
C VAL A 122 -17.59 -0.58 12.61
N ASP A 123 -17.33 -0.18 11.37
CA ASP A 123 -17.19 -1.10 10.24
C ASP A 123 -15.73 -1.42 9.87
N ALA A 124 -14.76 -0.70 10.41
CA ALA A 124 -13.33 -0.93 10.11
C ALA A 124 -12.92 -2.38 10.48
N PRO A 125 -12.08 -3.03 9.66
CA PRO A 125 -11.60 -4.37 9.99
C PRO A 125 -10.70 -4.32 11.22
N VAL A 126 -10.84 -5.32 12.09
CA VAL A 126 -9.89 -5.51 13.20
C VAL A 126 -8.53 -5.91 12.62
N VAL A 127 -7.44 -5.34 13.15
CA VAL A 127 -6.09 -5.70 12.74
C VAL A 127 -5.65 -6.99 13.45
N ASP A 128 -6.26 -8.10 13.06
CA ASP A 128 -5.99 -9.44 13.62
C ASP A 128 -5.08 -10.28 12.72
N GLY A 129 -4.88 -9.85 11.49
CA GLY A 129 -4.10 -10.55 10.48
C GLY A 129 -4.86 -11.73 9.85
N VAL A 130 -6.18 -11.78 9.96
CA VAL A 130 -7.02 -12.80 9.33
C VAL A 130 -7.87 -12.18 8.25
N PHE A 131 -7.73 -12.65 7.01
CA PHE A 131 -8.57 -12.21 5.90
C PHE A 131 -9.94 -12.89 5.99
N GLY A 132 -10.73 -12.44 6.96
CA GLY A 132 -12.08 -12.95 7.20
C GLY A 132 -13.15 -12.19 6.39
N PRO A 133 -14.44 -12.55 6.59
CA PRO A 133 -15.56 -11.96 5.83
C PRO A 133 -15.65 -10.43 5.96
N ARG A 134 -15.25 -9.87 7.11
CA ARG A 134 -15.24 -8.43 7.35
C ARG A 134 -14.18 -7.76 6.47
N THR A 135 -12.95 -8.29 6.44
CA THR A 135 -11.87 -7.81 5.57
C THR A 135 -12.27 -7.94 4.10
N GLU A 136 -12.84 -9.06 3.69
CA GLU A 136 -13.33 -9.25 2.31
C GLU A 136 -14.38 -8.20 1.93
N THR A 137 -15.34 -7.92 2.81
CA THR A 137 -16.36 -6.90 2.57
C THR A 137 -15.73 -5.54 2.31
N HIS A 138 -14.70 -5.14 3.09
CA HIS A 138 -13.99 -3.88 2.90
C HIS A 138 -13.22 -3.86 1.59
N VAL A 139 -12.52 -4.94 1.25
CA VAL A 139 -11.81 -5.06 -0.03
C VAL A 139 -12.76 -4.89 -1.20
N ARG A 140 -13.89 -5.59 -1.20
CA ARG A 140 -14.88 -5.48 -2.29
C ARG A 140 -15.50 -4.09 -2.39
N LYS A 141 -15.83 -3.45 -1.26
CA LYS A 141 -16.30 -2.06 -1.23
C LYS A 141 -15.26 -1.12 -1.82
N TRP A 142 -13.99 -1.30 -1.47
CA TRP A 142 -12.89 -0.52 -1.98
C TRP A 142 -12.69 -0.74 -3.49
N GLN A 143 -12.66 -1.98 -3.94
CA GLN A 143 -12.56 -2.31 -5.36
C GLN A 143 -13.73 -1.73 -6.16
N GLN A 144 -14.96 -1.79 -5.65
CA GLN A 144 -16.13 -1.19 -6.29
C GLN A 144 -15.97 0.32 -6.41
N LEU A 145 -15.53 0.99 -5.35
CA LEU A 145 -15.29 2.43 -5.36
C LEU A 145 -14.26 2.83 -6.43
N LEU A 146 -13.18 2.04 -6.58
CA LEU A 146 -12.16 2.27 -7.58
C LEU A 146 -12.70 2.04 -8.99
N HIS A 147 -13.41 0.95 -9.20
CA HIS A 147 -14.04 0.61 -10.48
C HIS A 147 -14.97 1.72 -10.95
N ASP A 148 -15.82 2.24 -10.05
CA ASP A 148 -16.82 3.25 -10.39
C ASP A 148 -16.22 4.64 -10.64
N ARG A 149 -15.09 4.95 -10.00
CA ARG A 149 -14.55 6.33 -10.02
C ARG A 149 -13.45 6.57 -11.06
N ALA A 150 -12.59 5.62 -11.29
CA ALA A 150 -11.37 5.92 -12.02
C ALA A 150 -10.72 4.72 -12.74
N GLU A 151 -11.01 3.49 -12.32
CA GLU A 151 -10.23 2.34 -12.71
C GLU A 151 -11.14 1.18 -13.13
N PRO A 152 -11.79 1.26 -14.31
CA PRO A 152 -12.73 0.23 -14.77
C PRO A 152 -12.08 -1.16 -14.92
N ASP A 153 -10.74 -1.23 -14.98
CA ASP A 153 -9.98 -2.48 -15.01
C ASP A 153 -9.80 -3.13 -13.62
N VAL A 154 -10.22 -2.48 -12.54
CA VAL A 154 -10.22 -3.09 -11.22
C VAL A 154 -11.38 -4.07 -11.13
N VAL A 155 -11.05 -5.35 -10.97
CA VAL A 155 -12.05 -6.41 -10.77
C VAL A 155 -12.48 -6.44 -9.32
N VAL A 156 -13.79 -6.52 -9.07
CA VAL A 156 -14.37 -6.61 -7.72
C VAL A 156 -14.44 -8.08 -7.31
N ASP A 157 -13.28 -8.69 -7.07
CA ASP A 157 -13.14 -10.12 -6.80
C ASP A 157 -12.80 -10.45 -5.33
N GLY A 158 -12.52 -9.42 -4.52
CA GLY A 158 -12.08 -9.59 -3.13
C GLY A 158 -10.61 -10.02 -3.00
N VAL A 159 -9.84 -10.05 -4.09
CA VAL A 159 -8.42 -10.41 -4.09
C VAL A 159 -7.57 -9.15 -4.14
N VAL A 160 -6.63 -9.03 -3.23
CA VAL A 160 -5.71 -7.88 -3.18
C VAL A 160 -4.42 -8.24 -3.93
N GLY A 161 -4.43 -8.01 -5.24
CA GLY A 161 -3.26 -8.16 -6.11
C GLY A 161 -2.44 -6.87 -6.20
N LEU A 162 -1.42 -6.87 -7.07
CA LEU A 162 -0.49 -5.76 -7.24
C LEU A 162 -1.19 -4.41 -7.46
N LYS A 163 -2.17 -4.38 -8.36
CA LYS A 163 -2.93 -3.15 -8.68
C LYS A 163 -3.74 -2.66 -7.47
N THR A 164 -4.44 -3.56 -6.80
CA THR A 164 -5.21 -3.21 -5.59
C THR A 164 -4.29 -2.70 -4.49
N TRP A 165 -3.13 -3.35 -4.26
CA TRP A 165 -2.12 -2.89 -3.30
C TRP A 165 -1.61 -1.49 -3.63
N GLN A 166 -1.25 -1.24 -4.88
CA GLN A 166 -0.76 0.06 -5.31
C GLN A 166 -1.78 1.15 -4.98
N MET A 167 -3.05 0.91 -5.27
CA MET A 167 -4.10 1.89 -5.01
C MET A 167 -4.39 2.06 -3.53
N VAL A 168 -4.33 0.99 -2.74
CA VAL A 168 -4.46 1.07 -1.28
C VAL A 168 -3.32 1.90 -0.69
N ILE A 169 -2.07 1.59 -1.02
CA ILE A 169 -0.89 2.23 -0.43
C ILE A 169 -0.69 3.67 -0.92
N CYS A 170 -1.00 3.99 -2.19
CA CYS A 170 -0.75 5.31 -2.76
C CYS A 170 -1.89 6.31 -2.54
N ARG A 171 -3.15 5.85 -2.50
CA ARG A 171 -4.30 6.77 -2.36
C ARG A 171 -4.71 7.04 -0.93
N LEU A 172 -4.18 6.26 0.00
CA LEU A 172 -4.54 6.35 1.40
C LEU A 172 -3.44 7.04 2.24
N GLY A 173 -2.31 7.44 1.62
CA GLY A 173 -1.20 8.14 2.25
C GLY A 173 -1.28 9.66 2.21
#